data_5d41028cd50461cbd3bb8d3795391907
#
_entry.id   5d41028cd50461cbd3bb8d3795391907
#
_cell.length_a   1.000
_cell.length_b   1.000
_cell.length_c   1.000
_cell.angle_alpha   90.00
_cell.angle_beta   90.00
_cell.angle_gamma   90.00
#
_symmetry.space_group_name_H-M   'P 1'
#
loop_
_entity.id
_entity.type
_entity.pdbx_description
1 polymer ?
#
loop_
_entity_poly.entity_id
_entity_poly.type
_entity_poly.pdbx_seq_one_letter_code
_entity_poly.pdbx_strand_id
1 'polypeptide(L)'
;MLGIIKTEFLKLKRFHVLLIGLIGMTLPAILSVFTQAVATPEVTTQNFDFFALFNSTIWNSATIFMPVIFTLIGGYLISREYTDNTLKNILTVPVSFQRLLFGKLLAMGILSVLFGFYSYTITLIVGVLSGISGLSAVVLCTGLLQMLGISAFTYIAVLPIIAFTIRKPGIFMGGVIVSFLFGYSAMFIKDVTMRSLYPILSGLTVMRFDTGTFMNTSEHGNLTLSMLSITVMLLLTITIVRLTNPPQAVFKRKKHKKTDILIRKRPKGR
;
A
#
# COMPACT_ATOMS: atom_id res chain seq x y z
N MET A 1 7.16 -3.42 -20.87
CA MET A 1 6.56 -3.42 -19.52
C MET A 1 7.03 -4.60 -18.69
N LEU A 2 6.89 -5.85 -19.13
CA LEU A 2 7.30 -7.05 -18.36
C LEU A 2 8.77 -7.01 -17.92
N GLY A 3 9.71 -6.55 -18.78
CA GLY A 3 11.11 -6.40 -18.40
C GLY A 3 11.35 -5.45 -17.24
N ILE A 4 10.60 -4.33 -17.16
CA ILE A 4 10.70 -3.37 -16.06
C ILE A 4 10.20 -4.03 -14.75
N ILE A 5 9.07 -4.72 -14.80
CA ILE A 5 8.50 -5.42 -13.64
C ILE A 5 9.49 -6.47 -13.12
N LYS A 6 10.05 -7.30 -14.01
CA LYS A 6 11.04 -8.31 -13.63
C LYS A 6 12.28 -7.72 -12.95
N THR A 7 12.80 -6.61 -13.48
CA THR A 7 13.95 -5.91 -12.89
C THR A 7 13.62 -5.32 -11.53
N GLU A 8 12.41 -4.79 -11.32
CA GLU A 8 11.97 -4.28 -10.02
C GLU A 8 11.87 -5.40 -8.99
N PHE A 9 11.31 -6.57 -9.33
CA PHE A 9 11.29 -7.73 -8.42
C PHE A 9 12.69 -8.23 -8.07
N LEU A 10 13.63 -8.24 -9.01
CA LEU A 10 15.02 -8.62 -8.73
C LEU A 10 15.72 -7.63 -7.78
N LYS A 11 15.40 -6.34 -7.90
CA LYS A 11 15.89 -5.31 -6.98
C LYS A 11 15.27 -5.49 -5.58
N LEU A 12 13.97 -5.79 -5.50
CA LEU A 12 13.26 -6.00 -4.25
C LEU A 12 13.88 -7.09 -3.39
N LYS A 13 14.36 -8.19 -3.99
CA LYS A 13 15.00 -9.31 -3.28
C LYS A 13 16.21 -8.88 -2.42
N ARG A 14 16.85 -7.75 -2.76
CA ARG A 14 18.02 -7.22 -2.03
C ARG A 14 17.66 -6.22 -0.94
N PHE A 15 16.37 -5.99 -0.67
CA PHE A 15 15.95 -4.92 0.21
C PHE A 15 15.31 -5.41 1.50
N HIS A 16 15.87 -4.98 2.61
CA HIS A 16 15.32 -5.21 3.95
C HIS A 16 13.92 -4.60 4.15
N VAL A 17 13.50 -3.67 3.27
CA VAL A 17 12.18 -3.05 3.36
C VAL A 17 11.04 -4.05 3.16
N LEU A 18 11.26 -5.13 2.38
CA LEU A 18 10.29 -6.22 2.28
C LEU A 18 10.10 -6.95 3.62
N LEU A 19 11.18 -7.12 4.38
CA LEU A 19 11.14 -7.74 5.69
C LEU A 19 10.31 -6.89 6.67
N ILE A 20 10.45 -5.56 6.62
CA ILE A 20 9.59 -4.64 7.37
C ILE A 20 8.13 -4.82 6.97
N GLY A 21 7.86 -4.96 5.67
CA GLY A 21 6.51 -5.25 5.17
C GLY A 21 5.94 -6.56 5.70
N LEU A 22 6.73 -7.65 5.66
CA LEU A 22 6.31 -8.95 6.19
C LEU A 22 6.02 -8.88 7.69
N ILE A 23 6.93 -8.31 8.49
CA ILE A 23 6.70 -8.12 9.93
C ILE A 23 5.43 -7.28 10.15
N GLY A 24 5.29 -6.16 9.45
CA GLY A 24 4.12 -5.30 9.58
C GLY A 24 2.79 -6.00 9.22
N MET A 25 2.81 -6.91 8.24
CA MET A 25 1.62 -7.67 7.85
C MET A 25 1.32 -8.87 8.78
N THR A 26 2.22 -9.23 9.70
CA THR A 26 1.91 -10.21 10.76
C THR A 26 1.16 -9.57 11.93
N LEU A 27 1.40 -8.28 12.17
CA LEU A 27 0.85 -7.58 13.34
C LEU A 27 -0.69 -7.58 13.41
N PRO A 28 -1.45 -7.41 12.32
CA PRO A 28 -2.92 -7.45 12.38
C PRO A 28 -3.47 -8.75 12.96
N ALA A 29 -2.94 -9.90 12.56
CA ALA A 29 -3.37 -11.20 13.05
C ALA A 29 -3.05 -11.38 14.55
N ILE A 30 -1.84 -11.02 14.95
CA ILE A 30 -1.41 -11.06 16.35
C ILE A 30 -2.26 -10.10 17.19
N LEU A 31 -2.48 -8.87 16.70
CA LEU A 31 -3.30 -7.88 17.39
C LEU A 31 -4.74 -8.36 17.58
N SER A 32 -5.31 -9.05 16.58
CA SER A 32 -6.67 -9.58 16.67
C SER A 32 -6.82 -10.65 17.78
N VAL A 33 -5.84 -11.55 17.90
CA VAL A 33 -5.85 -12.55 18.99
C VAL A 33 -5.55 -11.88 20.34
N PHE A 34 -4.60 -10.93 20.37
CA PHE A 34 -4.26 -10.21 21.60
C PHE A 34 -5.44 -9.40 22.14
N THR A 35 -6.15 -8.67 21.28
CA THR A 35 -7.33 -7.90 21.70
C THR A 35 -8.42 -8.79 22.24
N GLN A 36 -8.63 -9.98 21.69
CA GLN A 36 -9.57 -10.96 22.20
C GLN A 36 -9.12 -11.51 23.57
N ALA A 37 -7.84 -11.79 23.75
CA ALA A 37 -7.33 -12.34 25.00
C ALA A 37 -7.39 -11.33 26.18
N VAL A 38 -7.34 -10.02 25.86
CA VAL A 38 -7.41 -8.94 26.88
C VAL A 38 -8.83 -8.43 27.09
N ALA A 39 -9.77 -8.73 26.16
CA ALA A 39 -11.16 -8.32 26.30
C ALA A 39 -11.80 -8.96 27.54
N THR A 40 -12.51 -8.14 28.32
CA THR A 40 -13.25 -8.62 29.51
C THR A 40 -14.41 -9.52 29.10
N PRO A 41 -14.81 -10.52 29.93
CA PRO A 41 -15.93 -11.43 29.63
C PRO A 41 -17.25 -10.76 29.31
N GLU A 42 -17.49 -9.55 29.79
CA GLU A 42 -18.69 -8.75 29.52
C GLU A 42 -18.79 -8.27 28.06
N VAL A 43 -17.64 -8.17 27.36
CA VAL A 43 -17.56 -7.73 25.97
C VAL A 43 -17.54 -8.93 25.00
N THR A 44 -17.17 -10.11 25.49
CA THR A 44 -17.07 -11.36 24.70
C THR A 44 -18.36 -12.18 24.75
N THR A 45 -19.47 -11.63 24.26
CA THR A 45 -20.72 -12.39 24.13
C THR A 45 -20.78 -13.29 22.89
N GLN A 46 -19.81 -13.20 22.00
CA GLN A 46 -19.71 -14.04 20.79
C GLN A 46 -18.50 -14.97 20.90
N ASN A 47 -18.70 -16.24 20.52
CA ASN A 47 -17.60 -17.19 20.37
C ASN A 47 -16.63 -16.66 19.32
N PHE A 48 -15.38 -16.36 19.72
CA PHE A 48 -14.35 -15.92 18.80
C PHE A 48 -13.85 -17.12 17.99
N ASP A 49 -14.39 -17.24 16.79
CA ASP A 49 -14.08 -18.30 15.84
C ASP A 49 -13.14 -17.79 14.72
N PHE A 50 -12.78 -18.70 13.79
CA PHE A 50 -11.96 -18.33 12.63
C PHE A 50 -12.58 -17.24 11.77
N PHE A 51 -13.91 -17.17 11.67
CA PHE A 51 -14.57 -16.10 10.93
C PHE A 51 -14.35 -14.74 11.59
N ALA A 52 -14.50 -14.66 12.90
CA ALA A 52 -14.24 -13.44 13.67
C ALA A 52 -12.76 -13.04 13.61
N LEU A 53 -11.83 -14.00 13.66
CA LEU A 53 -10.40 -13.75 13.49
C LEU A 53 -10.07 -13.15 12.12
N PHE A 54 -10.60 -13.74 11.03
CA PHE A 54 -10.41 -13.19 9.69
C PHE A 54 -11.00 -11.79 9.58
N ASN A 55 -12.21 -11.56 10.05
CA ASN A 55 -12.84 -10.25 10.01
C ASN A 55 -12.04 -9.20 10.78
N SER A 56 -11.60 -9.50 11.99
CA SER A 56 -10.77 -8.58 12.79
C SER A 56 -9.43 -8.29 12.11
N THR A 57 -8.77 -9.32 11.57
CA THR A 57 -7.50 -9.16 10.87
C THR A 57 -7.65 -8.34 9.59
N ILE A 58 -8.70 -8.59 8.80
CA ILE A 58 -8.99 -7.84 7.57
C ILE A 58 -9.25 -6.37 7.90
N TRP A 59 -10.09 -6.11 8.91
CA TRP A 59 -10.42 -4.76 9.34
C TRP A 59 -9.18 -3.97 9.76
N ASN A 60 -8.38 -4.52 10.68
CA ASN A 60 -7.14 -3.91 11.14
C ASN A 60 -6.13 -3.72 10.00
N SER A 61 -6.01 -4.72 9.12
CA SER A 61 -5.13 -4.65 7.96
C SER A 61 -5.52 -3.52 7.02
N ALA A 62 -6.79 -3.44 6.62
CA ALA A 62 -7.27 -2.46 5.65
C ALA A 62 -7.21 -1.03 6.16
N THR A 63 -7.53 -0.82 7.45
CA THR A 63 -7.66 0.53 8.04
C THR A 63 -6.36 1.07 8.62
N ILE A 64 -5.43 0.22 9.06
CA ILE A 64 -4.21 0.68 9.74
C ILE A 64 -2.95 0.24 9.00
N PHE A 65 -2.74 -1.08 8.84
CA PHE A 65 -1.44 -1.62 8.46
C PHE A 65 -1.15 -1.53 6.96
N MET A 66 -2.08 -1.95 6.09
CA MET A 66 -1.88 -1.94 4.64
C MET A 66 -1.62 -0.54 4.08
N PRO A 67 -2.38 0.53 4.43
CA PRO A 67 -2.12 1.88 3.95
C PRO A 67 -0.69 2.35 4.28
N VAL A 68 -0.25 2.09 5.50
CA VAL A 68 1.09 2.46 5.99
C VAL A 68 2.18 1.68 5.25
N ILE A 69 2.05 0.35 5.22
CA ILE A 69 3.07 -0.55 4.64
C ILE A 69 3.20 -0.33 3.14
N PHE A 70 2.10 -0.22 2.40
CA PHE A 70 2.15 -0.01 0.95
C PHE A 70 2.73 1.34 0.60
N THR A 71 2.42 2.38 1.37
CA THR A 71 3.00 3.72 1.15
C THR A 71 4.46 3.76 1.56
N LEU A 72 4.84 3.09 2.65
CA LEU A 72 6.22 2.98 3.09
C LEU A 72 7.09 2.30 2.01
N ILE A 73 6.68 1.11 1.56
CA ILE A 73 7.45 0.34 0.58
C ILE A 73 7.46 1.04 -0.77
N GLY A 74 6.29 1.52 -1.25
CA GLY A 74 6.19 2.23 -2.53
C GLY A 74 6.98 3.52 -2.55
N GLY A 75 6.85 4.33 -1.51
CA GLY A 75 7.61 5.57 -1.34
C GLY A 75 9.12 5.35 -1.23
N TYR A 76 9.54 4.34 -0.46
CA TYR A 76 10.94 3.96 -0.33
C TYR A 76 11.56 3.51 -1.66
N LEU A 77 10.90 2.61 -2.40
CA LEU A 77 11.39 2.11 -3.69
C LEU A 77 11.59 3.22 -4.71
N ILE A 78 10.72 4.20 -4.68
CA ILE A 78 10.81 5.35 -5.58
C ILE A 78 11.88 6.33 -5.08
N SER A 79 11.87 6.70 -3.79
CA SER A 79 12.81 7.63 -3.19
C SER A 79 14.27 7.18 -3.33
N ARG A 80 14.52 5.88 -3.20
CA ARG A 80 15.86 5.31 -3.29
C ARG A 80 16.53 5.54 -4.64
N GLU A 81 15.81 5.47 -5.74
CA GLU A 81 16.41 5.73 -7.06
C GLU A 81 16.89 7.17 -7.23
N TYR A 82 16.28 8.09 -6.50
CA TYR A 82 16.77 9.47 -6.43
C TYR A 82 18.05 9.57 -5.61
N THR A 83 18.11 8.89 -4.45
CA THR A 83 19.26 8.93 -3.54
C THR A 83 20.48 8.24 -4.12
N ASP A 84 20.31 7.07 -4.73
CA ASP A 84 21.40 6.27 -5.30
C ASP A 84 21.90 6.82 -6.65
N ASN A 85 21.36 7.95 -7.14
CA ASN A 85 21.65 8.55 -8.45
C ASN A 85 21.48 7.57 -9.64
N THR A 86 20.83 6.45 -9.46
CA THR A 86 20.59 5.43 -10.50
C THR A 86 19.65 5.95 -11.58
N LEU A 87 18.81 6.92 -11.24
CA LEU A 87 17.90 7.58 -12.19
C LEU A 87 18.61 8.18 -13.40
N LYS A 88 19.86 8.67 -13.22
CA LYS A 88 20.67 9.19 -14.33
C LYS A 88 21.05 8.13 -15.33
N ASN A 89 21.40 6.94 -14.84
CA ASN A 89 21.79 5.82 -15.68
C ASN A 89 20.57 5.20 -16.38
N ILE A 90 19.41 5.21 -15.73
CA ILE A 90 18.16 4.72 -16.32
C ILE A 90 17.67 5.67 -17.43
N LEU A 91 17.83 6.98 -17.28
CA LEU A 91 17.44 7.98 -18.29
C LEU A 91 18.36 7.99 -19.53
N THR A 92 19.48 7.26 -19.54
CA THR A 92 20.28 7.06 -20.77
C THR A 92 19.66 6.01 -21.69
N VAL A 93 18.75 5.15 -21.19
CA VAL A 93 17.99 4.21 -22.00
C VAL A 93 16.76 4.94 -22.58
N PRO A 94 16.33 4.66 -23.82
CA PRO A 94 15.20 5.33 -24.47
C PRO A 94 13.85 4.88 -23.89
N VAL A 95 13.67 5.03 -22.56
CA VAL A 95 12.42 4.76 -21.83
C VAL A 95 11.94 6.04 -21.19
N SER A 96 10.67 6.41 -21.41
CA SER A 96 10.11 7.59 -20.78
C SER A 96 9.99 7.39 -19.25
N PHE A 97 10.28 8.48 -18.52
CA PHE A 97 10.18 8.46 -17.05
C PHE A 97 8.83 7.99 -16.53
N GLN A 98 7.76 8.43 -17.19
CA GLN A 98 6.39 8.02 -16.86
C GLN A 98 6.18 6.50 -17.02
N ARG A 99 6.73 5.89 -18.10
CA ARG A 99 6.64 4.44 -18.31
C ARG A 99 7.39 3.67 -17.22
N LEU A 100 8.51 4.20 -16.75
CA LEU A 100 9.25 3.62 -15.63
C LEU A 100 8.41 3.67 -14.34
N LEU A 101 7.80 4.83 -14.04
CA LEU A 101 6.94 4.98 -12.85
C LEU A 101 5.74 4.04 -12.89
N PHE A 102 5.03 3.94 -14.02
CA PHE A 102 3.94 2.98 -14.18
C PHE A 102 4.40 1.54 -13.95
N GLY A 103 5.57 1.17 -14.46
CA GLY A 103 6.14 -0.16 -14.24
C GLY A 103 6.38 -0.46 -12.76
N LYS A 104 6.86 0.53 -12.00
CA LYS A 104 7.06 0.40 -10.55
C LYS A 104 5.75 0.27 -9.78
N LEU A 105 4.77 1.12 -10.10
CA LEU A 105 3.46 1.05 -9.47
C LEU A 105 2.78 -0.30 -9.77
N LEU A 106 2.89 -0.83 -10.99
CA LEU A 106 2.39 -2.17 -11.32
C LEU A 106 3.11 -3.27 -10.53
N ALA A 107 4.44 -3.20 -10.41
CA ALA A 107 5.21 -4.15 -9.60
C ALA A 107 4.77 -4.13 -8.13
N MET A 108 4.52 -2.94 -7.58
CA MET A 108 3.97 -2.78 -6.23
C MET A 108 2.54 -3.31 -6.11
N GLY A 109 1.71 -3.17 -7.15
CA GLY A 109 0.37 -3.76 -7.17
C GLY A 109 0.39 -5.29 -7.10
N ILE A 110 1.31 -5.94 -7.82
CA ILE A 110 1.51 -7.39 -7.69
C ILE A 110 2.00 -7.74 -6.28
N LEU A 111 2.93 -6.95 -5.73
CA LEU A 111 3.46 -7.16 -4.39
C LEU A 111 2.37 -6.98 -3.32
N SER A 112 1.43 -6.05 -3.48
CA SER A 112 0.32 -5.88 -2.54
C SER A 112 -0.56 -7.13 -2.46
N VAL A 113 -0.86 -7.77 -3.61
CA VAL A 113 -1.60 -9.04 -3.63
C VAL A 113 -0.82 -10.16 -2.95
N LEU A 114 0.51 -10.23 -3.15
CA LEU A 114 1.37 -11.19 -2.44
C LEU A 114 1.37 -10.95 -0.92
N PHE A 115 1.34 -9.71 -0.48
CA PHE A 115 1.17 -9.38 0.94
C PHE A 115 -0.22 -9.78 1.47
N GLY A 116 -1.28 -9.66 0.67
CA GLY A 116 -2.60 -10.18 1.01
C GLY A 116 -2.59 -11.69 1.22
N PHE A 117 -1.93 -12.43 0.31
CA PHE A 117 -1.75 -13.87 0.45
C PHE A 117 -0.93 -14.24 1.69
N TYR A 118 0.15 -13.51 1.95
CA TYR A 118 0.97 -13.68 3.15
C TYR A 118 0.15 -13.43 4.42
N SER A 119 -0.61 -12.34 4.49
CA SER A 119 -1.46 -12.01 5.64
C SER A 119 -2.51 -13.09 5.89
N TYR A 120 -3.13 -13.63 4.84
CA TYR A 120 -4.03 -14.79 4.93
C TYR A 120 -3.33 -15.99 5.57
N THR A 121 -2.16 -16.35 5.08
CA THR A 121 -1.40 -17.51 5.58
C THR A 121 -1.01 -17.34 7.06
N ILE A 122 -0.55 -16.14 7.43
CA ILE A 122 -0.20 -15.83 8.82
C ILE A 122 -1.44 -15.87 9.72
N THR A 123 -2.58 -15.35 9.25
CA THR A 123 -3.84 -15.41 10.03
C THR A 123 -4.24 -16.85 10.32
N LEU A 124 -4.10 -17.76 9.34
CA LEU A 124 -4.35 -19.19 9.54
C LEU A 124 -3.39 -19.79 10.57
N ILE A 125 -2.09 -19.52 10.43
CA ILE A 125 -1.08 -20.05 11.36
C ILE A 125 -1.37 -19.57 12.78
N VAL A 126 -1.60 -18.27 12.96
CA VAL A 126 -1.91 -17.67 14.27
C VAL A 126 -3.21 -18.27 14.84
N GLY A 127 -4.27 -18.42 14.03
CA GLY A 127 -5.53 -19.01 14.47
C GLY A 127 -5.37 -20.45 14.94
N VAL A 128 -4.63 -21.28 14.20
CA VAL A 128 -4.36 -22.68 14.57
C VAL A 128 -3.52 -22.76 15.86
N LEU A 129 -2.44 -21.95 15.95
CA LEU A 129 -1.59 -21.93 17.15
C LEU A 129 -2.33 -21.44 18.40
N SER A 130 -3.32 -20.54 18.22
CA SER A 130 -4.14 -20.03 19.33
C SER A 130 -5.31 -20.97 19.68
N GLY A 131 -5.47 -22.12 19.03
CA GLY A 131 -6.53 -23.08 19.30
C GLY A 131 -7.93 -22.59 18.96
N ILE A 132 -8.06 -21.63 18.02
CA ILE A 132 -9.36 -21.07 17.64
C ILE A 132 -10.15 -22.13 16.85
N SER A 133 -11.42 -22.29 17.18
CA SER A 133 -12.35 -23.23 16.54
C SER A 133 -13.07 -22.61 15.32
N GLY A 134 -13.88 -23.42 14.61
CA GLY A 134 -14.75 -22.92 13.54
C GLY A 134 -14.08 -22.85 12.15
N LEU A 135 -12.99 -23.59 11.93
CA LEU A 135 -12.36 -23.69 10.61
C LEU A 135 -13.28 -24.45 9.65
N SER A 136 -13.76 -23.80 8.61
CA SER A 136 -14.55 -24.40 7.54
C SER A 136 -14.04 -24.02 6.15
N ALA A 137 -14.34 -24.85 5.14
CA ALA A 137 -13.93 -24.56 3.77
C ALA A 137 -14.49 -23.22 3.26
N VAL A 138 -15.67 -22.84 3.68
CA VAL A 138 -16.31 -21.56 3.33
C VAL A 138 -15.52 -20.40 3.93
N VAL A 139 -15.15 -20.46 5.21
CA VAL A 139 -14.36 -19.43 5.89
C VAL A 139 -12.97 -19.29 5.25
N LEU A 140 -12.36 -20.41 4.87
CA LEU A 140 -11.06 -20.40 4.17
C LEU A 140 -11.14 -19.71 2.80
N CYS A 141 -12.11 -20.10 1.98
CA CYS A 141 -12.27 -19.52 0.65
C CYS A 141 -12.66 -18.04 0.69
N THR A 142 -13.60 -17.67 1.55
CA THR A 142 -14.02 -16.27 1.70
C THR A 142 -12.90 -15.41 2.28
N GLY A 143 -12.21 -15.88 3.31
CA GLY A 143 -11.07 -15.20 3.90
C GLY A 143 -9.93 -14.98 2.89
N LEU A 144 -9.63 -15.99 2.06
CA LEU A 144 -8.63 -15.86 1.00
C LEU A 144 -9.02 -14.78 -0.02
N LEU A 145 -10.22 -14.86 -0.57
CA LEU A 145 -10.70 -13.91 -1.58
C LEU A 145 -10.75 -12.50 -1.03
N GLN A 146 -11.26 -12.33 0.19
CA GLN A 146 -11.33 -11.03 0.85
C GLN A 146 -9.94 -10.46 1.11
N MET A 147 -8.99 -11.24 1.67
CA MET A 147 -7.63 -10.76 1.93
C MET A 147 -6.91 -10.32 0.65
N LEU A 148 -7.00 -11.11 -0.43
CA LEU A 148 -6.39 -10.76 -1.70
C LEU A 148 -7.02 -9.51 -2.31
N GLY A 149 -8.36 -9.48 -2.36
CA GLY A 149 -9.09 -8.37 -2.96
C GLY A 149 -8.91 -7.06 -2.17
N ILE A 150 -9.05 -7.12 -0.85
CA ILE A 150 -8.91 -5.94 0.01
C ILE A 150 -7.49 -5.39 -0.04
N SER A 151 -6.48 -6.25 -0.09
CA SER A 151 -5.09 -5.85 -0.27
C SER A 151 -4.89 -5.08 -1.59
N ALA A 152 -5.47 -5.57 -2.70
CA ALA A 152 -5.42 -4.89 -3.98
C ALA A 152 -6.17 -3.54 -3.97
N PHE A 153 -7.38 -3.51 -3.41
CA PHE A 153 -8.18 -2.28 -3.33
C PHE A 153 -7.59 -1.24 -2.39
N THR A 154 -7.05 -1.65 -1.24
CA THR A 154 -6.35 -0.75 -0.32
C THR A 154 -5.10 -0.17 -0.99
N TYR A 155 -4.37 -0.97 -1.77
CA TYR A 155 -3.27 -0.45 -2.57
C TYR A 155 -3.75 0.62 -3.56
N ILE A 156 -4.84 0.38 -4.29
CA ILE A 156 -5.43 1.36 -5.21
C ILE A 156 -5.84 2.64 -4.47
N ALA A 157 -6.39 2.53 -3.27
CA ALA A 157 -6.80 3.67 -2.46
C ALA A 157 -5.63 4.56 -2.06
N VAL A 158 -4.45 4.00 -1.79
CA VAL A 158 -3.25 4.76 -1.40
C VAL A 158 -2.33 5.13 -2.57
N LEU A 159 -2.58 4.60 -3.77
CA LEU A 159 -1.80 4.90 -4.98
C LEU A 159 -1.60 6.40 -5.23
N PRO A 160 -2.62 7.28 -5.14
CA PRO A 160 -2.45 8.71 -5.35
C PRO A 160 -1.45 9.31 -4.35
N ILE A 161 -1.45 8.85 -3.09
CA ILE A 161 -0.53 9.31 -2.05
C ILE A 161 0.90 8.89 -2.42
N ILE A 162 1.10 7.63 -2.81
CA ILE A 162 2.40 7.12 -3.28
C ILE A 162 2.86 7.94 -4.50
N ALA A 163 1.99 8.13 -5.49
CA ALA A 163 2.31 8.89 -6.70
C ALA A 163 2.66 10.35 -6.41
N PHE A 164 2.04 10.97 -5.41
CA PHE A 164 2.38 12.33 -5.00
C PHE A 164 3.75 12.44 -4.35
N THR A 165 4.17 11.45 -3.56
CA THR A 165 5.51 11.43 -2.92
C THR A 165 6.65 11.34 -3.94
N ILE A 166 6.37 10.89 -5.18
CA ILE A 166 7.34 10.83 -6.28
C ILE A 166 7.89 12.21 -6.64
N ARG A 167 7.07 13.26 -6.51
CA ARG A 167 7.43 14.62 -6.94
C ARG A 167 8.58 15.24 -6.15
N LYS A 168 8.76 14.84 -4.90
CA LYS A 168 9.81 15.39 -4.01
C LYS A 168 10.53 14.25 -3.28
N PRO A 169 11.79 13.96 -3.64
CA PRO A 169 12.60 12.98 -2.91
C PRO A 169 12.69 13.37 -1.44
N GLY A 170 12.55 12.41 -0.55
CA GLY A 170 12.60 12.61 0.91
C GLY A 170 11.26 12.89 1.61
N ILE A 171 10.18 13.19 0.88
CA ILE A 171 8.84 13.41 1.50
C ILE A 171 8.06 12.09 1.69
N PHE A 172 8.61 10.93 1.29
CA PHE A 172 7.86 9.67 1.37
C PHE A 172 7.38 9.34 2.80
N MET A 173 8.15 9.73 3.83
CA MET A 173 7.73 9.55 5.23
C MET A 173 6.47 10.37 5.56
N GLY A 174 6.37 11.60 5.04
CA GLY A 174 5.13 12.39 5.13
C GLY A 174 3.95 11.68 4.46
N GLY A 175 4.18 11.04 3.31
CA GLY A 175 3.18 10.20 2.64
C GLY A 175 2.71 9.03 3.51
N VAL A 176 3.61 8.40 4.28
CA VAL A 176 3.27 7.32 5.22
C VAL A 176 2.34 7.83 6.33
N ILE A 177 2.65 9.00 6.91
CA ILE A 177 1.79 9.62 7.93
C ILE A 177 0.41 9.95 7.36
N VAL A 178 0.36 10.53 6.16
CA VAL A 178 -0.91 10.83 5.48
C VAL A 178 -1.71 9.55 5.21
N SER A 179 -1.05 8.47 4.79
CA SER A 179 -1.71 7.17 4.56
C SER A 179 -2.22 6.53 5.85
N PHE A 180 -1.49 6.70 6.96
CA PHE A 180 -1.97 6.27 8.27
C PHE A 180 -3.25 7.01 8.66
N LEU A 181 -3.22 8.35 8.61
CA LEU A 181 -4.40 9.16 8.92
C LEU A 181 -5.57 8.86 7.98
N PHE A 182 -5.28 8.64 6.69
CA PHE A 182 -6.27 8.26 5.70
C PHE A 182 -6.88 6.88 6.01
N GLY A 183 -6.09 5.89 6.40
CA GLY A 183 -6.59 4.57 6.80
C GLY A 183 -7.40 4.63 8.10
N TYR A 184 -6.84 5.28 9.11
CA TYR A 184 -7.45 5.38 10.43
C TYR A 184 -8.76 6.16 10.43
N SER A 185 -8.87 7.22 9.62
CA SER A 185 -10.11 8.00 9.50
C SER A 185 -11.29 7.19 8.94
N ALA A 186 -11.05 6.08 8.24
CA ALA A 186 -12.08 5.17 7.79
C ALA A 186 -12.95 4.62 8.95
N MET A 187 -12.38 4.48 10.14
CA MET A 187 -13.07 3.96 11.33
C MET A 187 -14.16 4.89 11.87
N PHE A 188 -14.10 6.18 11.53
CA PHE A 188 -15.04 7.20 12.05
C PHE A 188 -16.23 7.46 11.10
N ILE A 189 -16.23 6.88 9.90
CA ILE A 189 -17.26 7.11 8.88
C ILE A 189 -18.43 6.16 9.14
N LYS A 190 -19.53 6.68 9.70
CA LYS A 190 -20.72 5.88 10.02
C LYS A 190 -21.77 5.90 8.89
N ASP A 191 -21.86 7.00 8.14
CA ASP A 191 -22.85 7.14 7.07
C ASP A 191 -22.57 6.18 5.90
N VAL A 192 -23.60 5.49 5.42
CA VAL A 192 -23.51 4.44 4.38
C VAL A 192 -23.03 4.99 3.04
N THR A 193 -23.51 6.18 2.68
CA THR A 193 -23.13 6.84 1.43
C THR A 193 -21.66 7.25 1.47
N MET A 194 -21.23 7.86 2.57
CA MET A 194 -19.84 8.24 2.79
C MET A 194 -18.92 7.02 2.82
N ARG A 195 -19.34 5.89 3.42
CA ARG A 195 -18.59 4.62 3.38
C ARG A 195 -18.37 4.13 1.97
N SER A 196 -19.42 4.19 1.12
CA SER A 196 -19.33 3.77 -0.27
C SER A 196 -18.43 4.68 -1.12
N LEU A 197 -18.26 5.95 -0.74
CA LEU A 197 -17.38 6.90 -1.43
C LEU A 197 -15.96 6.91 -0.87
N TYR A 198 -15.76 6.44 0.36
CA TYR A 198 -14.44 6.46 0.98
C TYR A 198 -13.57 5.31 0.43
N PRO A 199 -12.42 5.56 -0.22
CA PRO A 199 -11.74 4.57 -1.06
C PRO A 199 -11.35 3.27 -0.37
N ILE A 200 -10.95 3.32 0.91
CA ILE A 200 -10.61 2.11 1.67
C ILE A 200 -11.87 1.30 2.00
N LEU A 201 -12.92 1.96 2.45
CA LEU A 201 -14.20 1.32 2.77
C LEU A 201 -14.92 0.84 1.50
N SER A 202 -14.72 1.55 0.38
CA SER A 202 -15.18 1.11 -0.94
C SER A 202 -14.60 -0.26 -1.32
N GLY A 203 -13.31 -0.48 -1.05
CA GLY A 203 -12.67 -1.78 -1.26
C GLY A 203 -13.30 -2.89 -0.42
N LEU A 204 -13.62 -2.62 0.85
CA LEU A 204 -14.33 -3.55 1.73
C LEU A 204 -15.74 -3.87 1.21
N THR A 205 -16.48 -2.84 0.77
CA THR A 205 -17.82 -2.99 0.17
C THR A 205 -17.80 -3.86 -1.09
N VAL A 206 -16.84 -3.64 -1.98
CA VAL A 206 -16.68 -4.43 -3.23
C VAL A 206 -16.41 -5.90 -2.91
N MET A 207 -15.62 -6.17 -1.88
CA MET A 207 -15.32 -7.54 -1.43
C MET A 207 -16.41 -8.13 -0.55
N ARG A 208 -17.56 -7.45 -0.41
CA ARG A 208 -18.69 -7.88 0.45
C ARG A 208 -18.25 -8.22 1.86
N PHE A 209 -17.31 -7.43 2.38
CA PHE A 209 -16.85 -7.57 3.74
C PHE A 209 -17.93 -7.04 4.70
N ASP A 210 -18.21 -7.80 5.75
CA ASP A 210 -19.18 -7.37 6.76
C ASP A 210 -18.54 -6.32 7.69
N THR A 211 -18.90 -5.07 7.48
CA THR A 211 -18.48 -3.95 8.33
C THR A 211 -19.39 -3.77 9.55
N GLY A 212 -20.52 -4.50 9.62
CA GLY A 212 -21.54 -4.32 10.66
C GLY A 212 -21.00 -4.52 12.06
N THR A 213 -20.17 -5.54 12.25
CA THR A 213 -19.52 -5.84 13.54
C THR A 213 -18.67 -4.69 14.07
N PHE A 214 -18.03 -3.91 13.18
CA PHE A 214 -17.10 -2.84 13.59
C PHE A 214 -17.74 -1.46 13.62
N MET A 215 -18.85 -1.28 12.91
CA MET A 215 -19.49 0.03 12.74
C MET A 215 -20.89 0.13 13.35
N ASN A 216 -21.37 -0.95 13.97
CA ASN A 216 -22.73 -1.04 14.54
C ASN A 216 -23.84 -0.63 13.56
N THR A 217 -23.72 -1.05 12.30
CA THR A 217 -24.70 -0.78 11.25
C THR A 217 -24.98 -2.03 10.45
N SER A 218 -26.27 -2.32 10.21
CA SER A 218 -26.72 -3.45 9.39
C SER A 218 -26.77 -3.12 7.88
N GLU A 219 -26.53 -1.88 7.51
CA GLU A 219 -26.66 -1.46 6.12
C GLU A 219 -25.39 -1.71 5.31
N HIS A 220 -25.55 -2.31 4.14
CA HIS A 220 -24.47 -2.54 3.20
C HIS A 220 -24.23 -1.31 2.33
N GLY A 221 -22.97 -1.02 2.04
CA GLY A 221 -22.59 0.07 1.14
C GLY A 221 -23.08 -0.16 -0.30
N ASN A 222 -23.23 0.94 -1.06
CA ASN A 222 -23.64 0.89 -2.45
C ASN A 222 -22.45 0.48 -3.34
N LEU A 223 -22.58 -0.67 -4.03
CA LEU A 223 -21.53 -1.22 -4.88
C LEU A 223 -21.14 -0.28 -6.04
N THR A 224 -22.11 0.38 -6.66
CA THR A 224 -21.86 1.30 -7.79
C THR A 224 -21.05 2.52 -7.37
N LEU A 225 -21.38 3.13 -6.22
CA LEU A 225 -20.61 4.24 -5.66
C LEU A 225 -19.21 3.81 -5.26
N SER A 226 -19.06 2.61 -4.73
CA SER A 226 -17.75 2.06 -4.34
C SER A 226 -16.85 1.82 -5.55
N MET A 227 -17.38 1.28 -6.64
CA MET A 227 -16.66 1.12 -7.90
C MET A 227 -16.26 2.46 -8.50
N LEU A 228 -17.15 3.47 -8.42
CA LEU A 228 -16.85 4.83 -8.86
C LEU A 228 -15.69 5.42 -8.07
N SER A 229 -15.70 5.30 -6.74
CA SER A 229 -14.63 5.78 -5.86
C SER A 229 -13.26 5.18 -6.23
N ILE A 230 -13.20 3.86 -6.42
CA ILE A 230 -11.97 3.15 -6.82
C ILE A 230 -11.49 3.63 -8.20
N THR A 231 -12.42 3.81 -9.15
CA THR A 231 -12.09 4.31 -10.49
C THR A 231 -11.53 5.73 -10.44
N VAL A 232 -12.11 6.59 -9.61
CA VAL A 232 -11.61 7.97 -9.38
C VAL A 232 -10.18 7.93 -8.83
N MET A 233 -9.85 7.04 -7.89
CA MET A 233 -8.49 6.90 -7.35
C MET A 233 -7.49 6.46 -8.42
N LEU A 234 -7.87 5.54 -9.30
CA LEU A 234 -7.03 5.14 -10.44
C LEU A 234 -6.80 6.29 -11.41
N LEU A 235 -7.85 7.03 -11.80
CA LEU A 235 -7.75 8.18 -12.69
C LEU A 235 -6.88 9.28 -12.10
N LEU A 236 -7.04 9.57 -10.81
CA LEU A 236 -6.23 10.53 -10.07
C LEU A 236 -4.75 10.12 -10.07
N THR A 237 -4.46 8.86 -9.86
CA THR A 237 -3.09 8.32 -9.93
C THR A 237 -2.49 8.48 -11.32
N ILE A 238 -3.23 8.10 -12.37
CA ILE A 238 -2.78 8.25 -13.76
C ILE A 238 -2.49 9.72 -14.08
N THR A 239 -3.35 10.63 -13.65
CA THR A 239 -3.18 12.08 -13.84
C THR A 239 -1.93 12.58 -13.13
N ILE A 240 -1.72 12.20 -11.86
CA ILE A 240 -0.52 12.57 -11.10
C ILE A 240 0.76 12.08 -11.80
N VAL A 241 0.78 10.82 -12.24
CA VAL A 241 1.95 10.23 -12.91
C VAL A 241 2.22 10.89 -14.25
N ARG A 242 1.18 11.20 -15.05
CA ARG A 242 1.33 11.90 -16.33
C ARG A 242 1.86 13.32 -16.16
N LEU A 243 1.44 14.02 -15.11
CA LEU A 243 1.89 15.39 -14.81
C LEU A 243 3.27 15.43 -14.09
N THR A 244 3.83 14.29 -13.74
CA THR A 244 5.11 14.23 -13.04
C THR A 244 6.27 14.24 -14.03
N ASN A 245 7.07 15.29 -13.98
CA ASN A 245 8.31 15.44 -14.75
C ASN A 245 9.50 14.90 -13.96
N PRO A 246 10.57 14.44 -14.63
CA PRO A 246 11.80 14.06 -13.95
C PRO A 246 12.37 15.24 -13.17
N PRO A 247 12.86 15.04 -11.93
CA PRO A 247 13.32 16.13 -11.08
C PRO A 247 14.48 16.89 -11.71
N GLN A 248 14.41 18.21 -11.72
CA GLN A 248 15.43 19.10 -12.27
C GLN A 248 16.82 18.95 -11.60
N ALA A 249 16.89 18.42 -10.37
CA ALA A 249 18.14 18.13 -9.67
C ALA A 249 19.06 17.17 -10.46
N VAL A 250 18.48 16.30 -11.29
CA VAL A 250 19.25 15.41 -12.18
C VAL A 250 20.02 16.20 -13.24
N PHE A 251 19.49 17.34 -13.68
CA PHE A 251 20.06 18.18 -14.75
C PHE A 251 20.97 19.29 -14.23
N LYS A 252 20.72 19.86 -13.05
CA LYS A 252 21.53 20.97 -12.49
C LYS A 252 23.01 20.60 -12.25
N ARG A 253 23.31 19.38 -11.84
CA ARG A 253 24.70 18.95 -11.59
C ARG A 253 25.56 18.86 -12.84
N LYS A 254 24.97 18.72 -14.04
CA LYS A 254 25.70 18.73 -15.30
C LYS A 254 26.22 20.16 -15.67
N LYS A 255 25.45 21.20 -15.31
CA LYS A 255 25.85 22.60 -15.58
C LYS A 255 27.04 23.00 -14.72
N HIS A 256 27.06 22.69 -13.43
CA HIS A 256 28.22 23.03 -12.56
C HIS A 256 29.51 22.32 -12.99
N LYS A 257 29.45 21.03 -13.34
CA LYS A 257 30.63 20.29 -13.77
C LYS A 257 31.22 20.82 -15.09
N LYS A 258 30.36 21.34 -15.97
CA LYS A 258 30.82 21.96 -17.25
C LYS A 258 31.46 23.31 -17.01
N THR A 259 30.98 24.10 -16.05
CA THR A 259 31.54 25.40 -15.66
C THR A 259 32.89 25.22 -14.98
N ASP A 260 33.02 24.23 -14.06
CA ASP A 260 34.31 23.95 -13.39
C ASP A 260 35.39 23.45 -14.36
N ILE A 261 35.02 22.67 -15.39
CA ILE A 261 35.97 22.23 -16.43
C ILE A 261 36.42 23.40 -17.32
N LEU A 262 35.52 24.34 -17.62
CA LEU A 262 35.84 25.54 -18.41
C LEU A 262 36.71 26.51 -17.64
N ILE A 263 36.50 26.66 -16.32
CA ILE A 263 37.34 27.52 -15.46
C ILE A 263 38.72 26.91 -15.29
N ARG A 264 38.87 25.59 -15.19
CA ARG A 264 40.17 24.90 -15.09
C ARG A 264 41.00 24.93 -16.38
N LYS A 265 40.38 25.17 -17.54
CA LYS A 265 41.06 25.26 -18.84
C LYS A 265 41.49 26.65 -19.23
N ARG A 266 41.27 27.70 -18.42
CA ARG A 266 41.86 29.01 -18.67
C ARG A 266 43.34 28.94 -18.35
N PRO A 267 44.24 29.14 -19.33
CA PRO A 267 45.67 29.25 -19.06
C PRO A 267 45.90 30.45 -18.13
N LYS A 268 46.68 30.24 -17.06
CA LYS A 268 47.19 31.34 -16.25
C LYS A 268 48.07 32.21 -17.20
N GLY A 269 47.50 33.31 -17.66
CA GLY A 269 48.25 34.30 -18.41
C GLY A 269 49.44 34.82 -17.61
N ARG A 270 50.53 34.94 -18.34
CA ARG A 270 51.78 35.57 -17.87
C ARG A 270 51.57 37.01 -17.50
#